data_84b49ec4b8b00b31cc2d81d383e37cf4
#
_entry.id   84b49ec4b8b00b31cc2d81d383e37cf4
#
_cell.length_a   1.000
_cell.length_b   1.000
_cell.length_c   1.000
_cell.angle_alpha   90.00
_cell.angle_beta   90.00
_cell.angle_gamma   90.00
#
_symmetry.space_group_name_H-M   'P 1'
#
loop_
_entity.id
_entity.type
_entity.pdbx_description
1 polymer ?
#
loop_
_entity_poly.entity_id
_entity_poly.type
_entity_poly.pdbx_seq_one_letter_code
_entity_poly.pdbx_strand_id
1 'polypeptide(L)'
;MVAEPLSAAAFAPFGDVLEAAGEPDRLINGGLCGRFHDRARLDFGDGRAGLSIFDARPRSLPYRLEMVERHPEGSQAFLPMTQAPFLVVVAPDAEGRPGEPRAFQTAPGQGINLLRGTWHGVLTPLQAPGLFAVVDRIGPGANLEEHWFAEPWEIVSP
;
A
#
# COMPACT_ATOMS: atom_id res chain seq x y z
N MET A 1 -16.29 5.11 8.10
CA MET A 1 -16.08 3.66 7.81
C MET A 1 -15.18 3.04 8.87
N VAL A 2 -15.31 1.74 9.12
CA VAL A 2 -14.42 1.00 10.02
C VAL A 2 -13.27 0.42 9.21
N ALA A 3 -12.03 0.55 9.70
CA ALA A 3 -10.89 -0.12 9.07
C ALA A 3 -10.99 -1.63 9.31
N GLU A 4 -10.79 -2.42 8.25
CA GLU A 4 -10.78 -3.89 8.32
C GLU A 4 -9.33 -4.39 8.57
N PRO A 5 -9.11 -5.54 9.20
CA PRO A 5 -7.79 -6.17 9.18
C PRO A 5 -7.36 -6.47 7.74
N LEU A 6 -6.10 -6.11 7.40
CA LEU A 6 -5.58 -6.36 6.06
C LEU A 6 -5.43 -7.86 5.81
N SER A 7 -6.00 -8.35 4.73
CA SER A 7 -5.83 -9.74 4.28
C SER A 7 -5.63 -9.79 2.76
N ALA A 8 -4.86 -10.78 2.30
CA ALA A 8 -4.58 -10.95 0.88
C ALA A 8 -5.87 -11.11 0.04
N ALA A 9 -6.87 -11.83 0.55
CA ALA A 9 -8.14 -12.04 -0.16
C ALA A 9 -8.94 -10.74 -0.32
N ALA A 10 -9.05 -9.95 0.75
CA ALA A 10 -9.81 -8.69 0.73
C ALA A 10 -9.09 -7.59 -0.08
N PHE A 11 -7.77 -7.62 -0.13
CA PHE A 11 -6.94 -6.63 -0.82
C PHE A 11 -6.65 -6.98 -2.29
N ALA A 12 -6.89 -8.22 -2.72
CA ALA A 12 -6.56 -8.73 -4.07
C ALA A 12 -7.01 -7.84 -5.24
N PRO A 13 -8.17 -7.15 -5.21
CA PRO A 13 -8.58 -6.24 -6.29
C PRO A 13 -7.70 -5.00 -6.43
N PHE A 14 -7.00 -4.61 -5.37
CA PHE A 14 -6.23 -3.38 -5.27
C PHE A 14 -4.72 -3.61 -5.33
N GLY A 15 -4.28 -4.80 -4.95
CA GLY A 15 -2.86 -5.05 -4.81
C GLY A 15 -2.51 -6.38 -4.18
N ASP A 16 -1.28 -6.46 -3.70
CA ASP A 16 -0.73 -7.63 -3.05
C ASP A 16 -0.37 -7.29 -1.59
N VAL A 17 -0.55 -8.25 -0.69
CA VAL A 17 -0.05 -8.16 0.69
C VAL A 17 1.33 -8.82 0.73
N LEU A 18 2.30 -8.08 1.27
CA LEU A 18 3.71 -8.49 1.33
C LEU A 18 4.04 -8.91 2.75
N GLU A 19 4.13 -10.21 2.98
CA GLU A 19 4.40 -10.78 4.29
C GLU A 19 5.04 -12.16 4.18
N ALA A 20 5.76 -12.55 5.22
CA ALA A 20 6.29 -13.90 5.39
C ALA A 20 5.31 -14.74 6.21
N ALA A 21 4.16 -15.08 5.62
CA ALA A 21 3.11 -15.87 6.27
C ALA A 21 3.03 -17.29 5.71
N GLY A 22 2.78 -18.27 6.58
CA GLY A 22 2.74 -19.68 6.21
C GLY A 22 4.13 -20.26 5.93
N GLU A 23 4.17 -21.33 5.13
CA GLU A 23 5.42 -21.98 4.74
C GLU A 23 6.08 -21.22 3.60
N PRO A 24 7.43 -21.08 3.60
CA PRO A 24 8.15 -20.47 2.49
C PRO A 24 8.09 -21.37 1.25
N ASP A 25 8.07 -20.74 0.07
CA ASP A 25 8.10 -21.47 -1.21
C ASP A 25 9.37 -22.29 -1.38
N ARG A 26 10.45 -21.86 -0.77
CA ARG A 26 11.75 -22.54 -0.80
C ARG A 26 12.60 -22.20 0.40
N LEU A 27 13.30 -23.22 0.92
CA LEU A 27 14.44 -23.03 1.81
C LEU A 27 15.71 -22.88 0.99
N ILE A 28 16.50 -21.85 1.27
CA ILE A 28 17.79 -21.54 0.64
C ILE A 28 18.88 -21.44 1.72
N ASN A 29 20.15 -21.24 1.32
CA ASN A 29 21.29 -21.10 2.22
C ASN A 29 21.42 -22.30 3.20
N GLY A 30 21.32 -23.51 2.68
CA GLY A 30 21.43 -24.71 3.51
C GLY A 30 20.27 -24.93 4.47
N GLY A 31 19.08 -24.37 4.17
CA GLY A 31 17.90 -24.47 5.03
C GLY A 31 17.77 -23.35 6.07
N LEU A 32 18.70 -22.39 6.06
CA LEU A 32 18.74 -21.30 7.05
C LEU A 32 17.90 -20.06 6.66
N CYS A 33 17.31 -20.05 5.46
CA CYS A 33 16.51 -18.92 4.99
C CYS A 33 15.27 -19.41 4.23
N GLY A 34 14.11 -19.03 4.73
CA GLY A 34 12.83 -19.22 4.03
C GLY A 34 12.62 -18.13 3.00
N ARG A 35 12.45 -18.50 1.73
CA ARG A 35 12.15 -17.56 0.66
C ARG A 35 10.67 -17.57 0.31
N PHE A 36 10.02 -16.44 0.52
CA PHE A 36 8.67 -16.13 0.04
C PHE A 36 8.81 -15.42 -1.30
N HIS A 37 8.68 -16.21 -2.38
CA HIS A 37 9.12 -15.79 -3.71
C HIS A 37 8.04 -14.98 -4.42
N ASP A 38 8.44 -13.88 -5.09
CA ASP A 38 7.67 -13.08 -6.04
C ASP A 38 6.28 -12.68 -5.51
N ARG A 39 6.26 -12.02 -4.34
CA ARG A 39 5.01 -11.66 -3.63
C ARG A 39 4.34 -10.39 -4.15
N ALA A 40 4.93 -9.68 -5.11
CA ALA A 40 4.38 -8.44 -5.64
C ALA A 40 4.31 -8.45 -7.16
N ARG A 41 3.17 -8.11 -7.73
CA ARG A 41 2.99 -7.83 -9.16
C ARG A 41 3.49 -6.42 -9.46
N LEU A 42 4.82 -6.28 -9.55
CA LEU A 42 5.44 -4.99 -9.85
C LEU A 42 5.29 -4.64 -11.33
N ASP A 43 4.91 -3.38 -11.60
CA ASP A 43 4.77 -2.84 -12.94
C ASP A 43 5.40 -1.44 -12.98
N PHE A 44 6.35 -1.23 -13.88
CA PHE A 44 7.03 0.06 -14.06
C PHE A 44 6.82 0.63 -15.47
N GLY A 45 5.93 0.00 -16.27
CA GLY A 45 5.65 0.42 -17.64
C GLY A 45 6.93 0.53 -18.47
N ASP A 46 7.11 1.69 -19.11
CA ASP A 46 8.31 2.06 -19.87
C ASP A 46 9.43 2.67 -19.00
N GLY A 47 9.20 2.80 -17.69
CA GLY A 47 10.17 3.31 -16.74
C GLY A 47 11.10 2.22 -16.17
N ARG A 48 11.66 2.50 -15.00
CA ARG A 48 12.48 1.58 -14.23
C ARG A 48 12.04 1.54 -12.77
N ALA A 49 12.43 0.51 -12.04
CA ALA A 49 12.27 0.48 -10.60
C ALA A 49 13.07 1.60 -9.93
N GLY A 50 12.44 2.29 -9.01
CA GLY A 50 13.07 3.18 -8.04
C GLY A 50 12.91 2.63 -6.64
N LEU A 51 13.89 2.82 -5.77
CA LEU A 51 13.80 2.55 -4.35
C LEU A 51 14.00 3.86 -3.59
N SER A 52 13.01 4.23 -2.80
CA SER A 52 13.02 5.43 -1.96
C SER A 52 12.82 5.06 -0.49
N ILE A 53 13.27 5.93 0.41
CA ILE A 53 12.95 5.83 1.83
C ILE A 53 11.98 6.97 2.17
N PHE A 54 10.80 6.61 2.66
CA PHE A 54 9.82 7.56 3.14
C PHE A 54 9.85 7.61 4.67
N ASP A 55 9.90 8.82 5.22
CA ASP A 55 9.76 9.10 6.66
C ASP A 55 8.45 9.86 6.87
N ALA A 56 7.38 9.12 7.02
CA ALA A 56 6.03 9.67 7.14
C ALA A 56 5.65 9.92 8.60
N ARG A 57 5.03 11.04 8.87
CA ARG A 57 4.53 11.36 10.21
C ARG A 57 3.30 10.52 10.55
N PRO A 58 3.24 9.90 11.73
CA PRO A 58 2.08 9.14 12.16
C PRO A 58 0.80 9.99 12.23
N ARG A 59 -0.32 9.32 11.97
CA ARG A 59 -1.66 9.87 12.11
C ARG A 59 -2.44 9.07 13.16
N SER A 60 -3.48 9.67 13.71
CA SER A 60 -4.35 9.02 14.69
C SER A 60 -5.71 8.68 14.07
N LEU A 61 -6.36 7.66 14.64
CA LEU A 61 -7.77 7.40 14.39
C LEU A 61 -8.63 8.16 15.45
N PRO A 62 -9.80 8.70 15.07
CA PRO A 62 -10.37 8.72 13.74
C PRO A 62 -9.50 9.50 12.74
N TYR A 63 -9.34 8.94 11.53
CA TYR A 63 -8.61 9.58 10.45
C TYR A 63 -9.56 10.16 9.42
N ARG A 64 -9.33 11.42 9.04
CA ARG A 64 -10.11 12.12 8.03
C ARG A 64 -9.42 11.99 6.67
N LEU A 65 -10.02 11.20 5.78
CA LEU A 65 -9.58 11.04 4.40
C LEU A 65 -10.19 12.15 3.54
N GLU A 66 -9.39 13.09 3.12
CA GLU A 66 -9.81 14.22 2.29
C GLU A 66 -9.58 13.97 0.79
N MET A 67 -8.61 13.12 0.46
CA MET A 67 -8.22 12.84 -0.92
C MET A 67 -7.67 11.43 -1.08
N VAL A 68 -7.70 10.97 -2.32
CA VAL A 68 -6.97 9.80 -2.80
C VAL A 68 -6.18 10.17 -4.05
N GLU A 69 -5.13 9.41 -4.29
CA GLU A 69 -4.28 9.55 -5.47
C GLU A 69 -4.15 8.21 -6.19
N ARG A 70 -3.66 8.23 -7.45
CA ARG A 70 -3.26 7.03 -8.16
C ARG A 70 -2.05 7.29 -9.04
N HIS A 71 -1.35 6.20 -9.36
CA HIS A 71 -0.20 6.23 -10.26
C HIS A 71 -0.55 5.47 -11.55
N PRO A 72 -0.94 6.17 -12.64
CA PRO A 72 -1.42 5.53 -13.86
C PRO A 72 -0.32 4.82 -14.66
N GLU A 73 0.95 5.08 -14.37
CA GLU A 73 2.09 4.55 -15.13
C GLU A 73 2.85 3.41 -14.43
N GLY A 74 2.47 3.04 -13.19
CA GLY A 74 3.18 1.97 -12.49
C GLY A 74 2.54 1.57 -11.17
N SER A 75 3.03 0.47 -10.61
CA SER A 75 2.71 0.00 -9.26
C SER A 75 3.52 0.75 -8.20
N GLN A 76 3.08 0.66 -6.95
CA GLN A 76 3.81 1.23 -5.82
C GLN A 76 3.77 0.29 -4.62
N ALA A 77 4.93 -0.18 -4.19
CA ALA A 77 5.06 -1.06 -3.05
C ALA A 77 5.58 -0.32 -1.82
N PHE A 78 4.96 -0.56 -0.68
CA PHE A 78 5.34 -0.02 0.62
C PHE A 78 5.73 -1.15 1.56
N LEU A 79 6.99 -1.17 1.99
CA LEU A 79 7.50 -2.13 2.95
C LEU A 79 7.86 -1.38 4.25
N PRO A 80 7.13 -1.61 5.36
CA PRO A 80 7.47 -0.98 6.61
C PRO A 80 8.85 -1.44 7.10
N MET A 81 9.68 -0.50 7.51
CA MET A 81 10.99 -0.77 8.12
C MET A 81 10.89 -0.95 9.63
N THR A 82 9.66 -1.03 10.14
CA THR A 82 9.32 -1.21 11.55
C THR A 82 8.17 -2.20 11.69
N GLN A 83 7.81 -2.55 12.93
CA GLN A 83 6.63 -3.36 13.21
C GLN A 83 5.37 -2.50 13.45
N ALA A 84 5.47 -1.18 13.28
CA ALA A 84 4.33 -0.29 13.48
C ALA A 84 3.25 -0.52 12.41
N PRO A 85 1.97 -0.61 12.78
CA PRO A 85 0.89 -0.73 11.82
C PRO A 85 0.68 0.57 11.05
N PHE A 86 0.13 0.46 9.85
CA PHE A 86 -0.32 1.61 9.07
C PHE A 86 -1.71 1.39 8.48
N LEU A 87 -2.38 2.50 8.22
CA LEU A 87 -3.68 2.52 7.58
C LEU A 87 -3.48 2.53 6.07
N VAL A 88 -4.20 1.66 5.38
CA VAL A 88 -4.25 1.59 3.92
C VAL A 88 -5.66 1.88 3.48
N VAL A 89 -5.85 2.94 2.69
CA VAL A 89 -7.15 3.24 2.09
C VAL A 89 -7.04 3.08 0.60
N VAL A 90 -7.98 2.35 0.01
CA VAL A 90 -8.05 2.10 -1.44
C VAL A 90 -9.47 2.27 -1.93
N ALA A 91 -9.63 2.58 -3.22
CA ALA A 91 -10.93 2.61 -3.85
C ALA A 91 -10.87 1.97 -5.24
N PRO A 92 -11.96 1.29 -5.68
CA PRO A 92 -12.05 0.80 -7.06
C PRO A 92 -12.13 1.99 -8.02
N ASP A 93 -11.64 1.79 -9.25
CA ASP A 93 -11.85 2.78 -10.30
C ASP A 93 -13.28 2.69 -10.81
N ALA A 94 -13.97 3.82 -10.81
CA ALA A 94 -15.32 3.99 -11.34
C ALA A 94 -15.27 5.04 -12.46
N GLU A 95 -14.99 4.58 -13.68
CA GLU A 95 -14.92 5.43 -14.89
C GLU A 95 -13.93 6.61 -14.74
N GLY A 96 -12.75 6.33 -14.22
CA GLY A 96 -11.68 7.32 -14.03
C GLY A 96 -11.82 8.15 -12.75
N ARG A 97 -12.71 7.77 -11.84
CA ARG A 97 -12.88 8.37 -10.50
C ARG A 97 -12.83 7.29 -9.43
N PRO A 98 -12.45 7.62 -8.20
CA PRO A 98 -12.54 6.66 -7.11
C PRO A 98 -14.02 6.34 -6.81
N GLY A 99 -14.32 5.06 -6.71
CA GLY A 99 -15.58 4.56 -6.14
C GLY A 99 -15.57 4.66 -4.61
N GLU A 100 -16.43 3.87 -3.95
CA GLU A 100 -16.51 3.84 -2.49
C GLU A 100 -15.20 3.31 -1.90
N PRO A 101 -14.53 4.09 -1.00
CA PRO A 101 -13.28 3.66 -0.39
C PRO A 101 -13.46 2.48 0.57
N ARG A 102 -12.40 1.68 0.69
CA ARG A 102 -12.21 0.68 1.75
C ARG A 102 -10.95 1.01 2.54
N ALA A 103 -11.01 0.81 3.83
CA ALA A 103 -9.90 1.05 4.72
C ALA A 103 -9.42 -0.26 5.35
N PHE A 104 -8.10 -0.46 5.41
CA PHE A 104 -7.46 -1.62 6.02
C PHE A 104 -6.41 -1.16 7.02
N GLN A 105 -6.31 -1.89 8.12
CA GLN A 105 -5.20 -1.74 9.06
C GLN A 105 -4.27 -2.95 8.92
N THR A 106 -2.98 -2.69 8.73
CA THR A 106 -1.98 -3.75 8.62
C THR A 106 -1.68 -4.39 9.98
N ALA A 107 -1.36 -5.68 9.96
CA ALA A 107 -0.67 -6.33 11.06
C ALA A 107 0.82 -5.92 11.08
N PRO A 108 1.53 -6.13 12.21
CA PRO A 108 2.96 -5.87 12.29
C PRO A 108 3.76 -6.56 11.18
N GLY A 109 4.59 -5.80 10.47
CA GLY A 109 5.45 -6.31 9.41
C GLY A 109 4.77 -6.56 8.05
N GLN A 110 3.46 -6.42 7.93
CA GLN A 110 2.80 -6.47 6.63
C GLN A 110 3.13 -5.23 5.80
N GLY A 111 3.60 -5.45 4.57
CA GLY A 111 3.69 -4.45 3.51
C GLY A 111 2.59 -4.66 2.47
N ILE A 112 2.52 -3.75 1.51
CA ILE A 112 1.58 -3.82 0.39
C ILE A 112 2.28 -3.48 -0.93
N ASN A 113 1.72 -3.96 -2.02
CA ASN A 113 1.97 -3.44 -3.36
C ASN A 113 0.64 -3.00 -3.96
N LEU A 114 0.50 -1.74 -4.29
CA LEU A 114 -0.64 -1.19 -5.02
C LEU A 114 -0.45 -1.46 -6.51
N LEU A 115 -1.45 -2.03 -7.16
CA LEU A 115 -1.42 -2.21 -8.61
C LEU A 115 -1.46 -0.86 -9.32
N ARG A 116 -0.92 -0.84 -10.54
CA ARG A 116 -0.99 0.31 -11.42
C ARG A 116 -2.41 0.87 -11.50
N GLY A 117 -2.55 2.18 -11.29
CA GLY A 117 -3.82 2.90 -11.38
C GLY A 117 -4.78 2.70 -10.20
N THR A 118 -4.39 1.98 -9.15
CA THR A 118 -5.23 1.85 -7.95
C THR A 118 -5.35 3.19 -7.23
N TRP A 119 -6.58 3.64 -7.00
CA TRP A 119 -6.85 4.78 -6.14
C TRP A 119 -6.53 4.45 -4.68
N HIS A 120 -5.73 5.29 -4.03
CA HIS A 120 -5.32 5.06 -2.64
C HIS A 120 -5.12 6.37 -1.87
N GLY A 121 -5.31 6.30 -0.56
CA GLY A 121 -4.94 7.38 0.35
C GLY A 121 -3.43 7.49 0.51
N VAL A 122 -2.95 8.65 0.96
CA VAL A 122 -1.52 8.87 1.24
C VAL A 122 -1.01 7.90 2.31
N LEU A 123 0.29 7.65 2.33
CA LEU A 123 0.93 6.80 3.34
C LEU A 123 0.61 7.29 4.76
N THR A 124 -0.03 6.44 5.55
CA THR A 124 -0.61 6.79 6.84
C THR A 124 -0.15 5.81 7.94
N PRO A 125 1.09 5.94 8.45
CA PRO A 125 1.51 5.17 9.61
C PRO A 125 0.69 5.59 10.85
N LEU A 126 0.39 4.61 11.73
CA LEU A 126 -0.38 4.83 12.96
C LEU A 126 0.51 5.00 14.19
N GLN A 127 1.80 4.69 14.07
CA GLN A 127 2.80 4.82 15.13
C GLN A 127 4.15 5.28 14.56
N ALA A 128 4.96 5.91 15.39
CA ALA A 128 6.34 6.26 15.06
C ALA A 128 7.30 5.06 15.30
N PRO A 129 8.42 4.99 14.54
CA PRO A 129 8.75 5.79 13.38
C PRO A 129 8.01 5.33 12.13
N GLY A 130 7.59 6.27 11.29
CA GLY A 130 6.89 6.00 10.03
C GLY A 130 7.83 5.78 8.85
N LEU A 131 8.81 4.89 9.00
CA LEU A 131 9.83 4.61 7.99
C LEU A 131 9.39 3.47 7.06
N PHE A 132 9.47 3.71 5.76
CA PHE A 132 9.13 2.74 4.72
C PHE A 132 10.18 2.72 3.61
N ALA A 133 10.51 1.53 3.13
CA ALA A 133 11.11 1.34 1.82
C ALA A 133 9.97 1.33 0.78
N VAL A 134 10.08 2.19 -0.23
CA VAL A 134 9.06 2.33 -1.28
C VAL A 134 9.67 2.00 -2.62
N VAL A 135 9.04 1.08 -3.35
CA VAL A 135 9.46 0.68 -4.69
C VAL A 135 8.39 1.13 -5.68
N ASP A 136 8.74 2.03 -6.58
CA ASP A 136 7.83 2.57 -7.57
C ASP A 136 8.53 2.87 -8.91
N ARG A 137 7.76 3.37 -9.87
CA ARG A 137 8.26 3.71 -11.20
C ARG A 137 9.04 5.02 -11.18
N ILE A 138 10.24 4.99 -11.74
CA ILE A 138 11.01 6.17 -12.14
C ILE A 138 11.02 6.24 -13.66
N GLY A 139 10.49 7.33 -14.19
CA GLY A 139 10.39 7.55 -15.64
C GLY A 139 9.85 8.94 -15.98
N PRO A 140 9.84 9.30 -17.26
CA PRO A 140 9.26 10.55 -17.73
C PRO A 140 7.73 10.55 -17.61
N GLY A 141 7.14 11.73 -17.70
CA GLY A 141 5.70 11.94 -17.68
C GLY A 141 5.12 12.11 -16.26
N ALA A 142 3.88 12.53 -16.22
CA ALA A 142 3.13 12.67 -14.98
C ALA A 142 2.60 11.28 -14.56
N ASN A 143 2.98 10.85 -13.37
CA ASN A 143 2.54 9.59 -12.79
C ASN A 143 1.79 9.82 -11.48
N LEU A 144 0.96 10.85 -11.45
CA LEU A 144 0.14 11.20 -10.29
C LEU A 144 -1.17 11.83 -10.76
N GLU A 145 -2.27 11.26 -10.32
CA GLU A 145 -3.60 11.85 -10.40
C GLU A 145 -4.20 11.89 -9.00
N GLU A 146 -4.86 12.99 -8.66
CA GLU A 146 -5.47 13.22 -7.34
C GLU A 146 -6.97 13.41 -7.48
N HIS A 147 -7.70 12.94 -6.48
CA HIS A 147 -9.12 13.20 -6.33
C HIS A 147 -9.44 13.66 -4.91
N TRP A 148 -9.99 14.86 -4.78
CA TRP A 148 -10.42 15.46 -3.53
C TRP A 148 -11.91 15.22 -3.33
N PHE A 149 -12.28 14.65 -2.18
CA PHE A 149 -13.67 14.40 -1.85
C PHE A 149 -14.37 15.69 -1.43
N ALA A 150 -15.59 15.92 -1.93
CA ALA A 150 -16.40 17.05 -1.51
C ALA A 150 -16.74 16.98 0.00
N GLU A 151 -17.00 15.75 0.47
CA GLU A 151 -17.17 15.42 1.89
C GLU A 151 -16.14 14.36 2.26
N PRO A 152 -15.22 14.67 3.19
CA PRO A 152 -14.22 13.70 3.65
C PRO A 152 -14.84 12.49 4.33
N TRP A 153 -14.17 11.34 4.17
CA TRP A 153 -14.54 10.13 4.87
C TRP A 153 -13.89 10.09 6.25
N GLU A 154 -14.65 9.71 7.28
CA GLU A 154 -14.09 9.41 8.59
C GLU A 154 -13.79 7.92 8.72
N ILE A 155 -12.56 7.58 9.08
CA ILE A 155 -12.09 6.20 9.26
C ILE A 155 -11.81 5.99 10.74
N VAL A 156 -12.44 4.96 11.31
CA VAL A 156 -12.27 4.57 12.71
C VAL A 156 -11.57 3.22 12.83
N SER A 157 -11.03 2.91 14.01
CA SER A 157 -10.40 1.62 14.30
C SER A 157 -11.37 0.45 14.15
N PRO A 158 -10.82 -0.76 13.92
CA PRO A 158 -11.59 -2.02 13.95
C PRO A 158 -12.34 -2.23 15.25
#